data_1014a7511b3427d3092a88aeb3246a52
#
_entry.id   1014a7511b3427d3092a88aeb3246a52
#
_cell.length_a   1.000
_cell.length_b   1.000
_cell.length_c   1.000
_cell.angle_alpha   90.00
_cell.angle_beta   90.00
_cell.angle_gamma   90.00
#
_symmetry.space_group_name_H-M   'P 1'
#
loop_
_entity.id
_entity.type
_entity.pdbx_description
1 polymer ?
#
loop_
_entity_poly.entity_id
_entity_poly.type
_entity_poly.pdbx_seq_one_letter_code
_entity_poly.pdbx_strand_id
1 'polypeptide(L)'
;MIKAIVGANWGDEGKGKITDTLAETNDIVVRFQGGCNAGHTIKNEYGKFVLHMLPSGVFYQHVTCVLGNGVALNIPRMIEELKNLTDNGVPAPKLIVSDRAHVVMPYHILLDEYEEARLAGKSFGSTKSGIAPCYSDKYLSLIHI
;
A
#
# COMPACT_ATOMS: atom_id res chain seq x y z
N MET A 1 12.21 13.59 15.34
CA MET A 1 11.49 14.60 14.50
C MET A 1 10.50 13.86 13.60
N ILE A 2 9.27 14.35 13.42
CA ILE A 2 8.29 13.76 12.49
C ILE A 2 8.44 14.43 11.13
N LYS A 3 8.48 13.62 10.06
CA LYS A 3 8.52 14.08 8.67
C LYS A 3 7.33 13.51 7.92
N ALA A 4 6.62 14.33 7.13
CA ALA A 4 5.55 13.89 6.25
C ALA A 4 5.99 14.01 4.79
N ILE A 5 5.83 12.94 4.01
CA ILE A 5 6.11 12.92 2.58
C ILE A 5 4.79 12.91 1.85
N VAL A 6 4.48 14.00 1.17
CA VAL A 6 3.24 14.17 0.42
C VAL A 6 3.56 14.48 -1.05
N GLY A 7 2.74 13.96 -1.95
CA GLY A 7 2.84 14.30 -3.36
C GLY A 7 2.06 15.56 -3.67
N ALA A 8 2.64 16.46 -4.45
CA ALA A 8 2.01 17.71 -4.88
C ALA A 8 1.34 17.59 -6.26
N ASN A 9 1.55 16.50 -6.98
CA ASN A 9 1.09 16.27 -8.35
C ASN A 9 0.40 14.91 -8.54
N TRP A 10 0.60 14.30 -9.70
CA TRP A 10 -0.18 13.18 -10.24
C TRP A 10 0.24 11.78 -9.80
N GLY A 11 1.15 11.64 -8.85
CA GLY A 11 1.49 10.33 -8.29
C GLY A 11 2.91 9.84 -8.56
N ASP A 12 3.57 10.33 -9.59
CA ASP A 12 4.91 9.88 -10.04
C ASP A 12 6.07 10.72 -9.48
N GLU A 13 5.87 11.38 -8.35
CA GLU A 13 6.87 12.28 -7.75
C GLU A 13 8.04 11.55 -7.08
N GLY A 14 8.00 10.22 -7.02
CA GLY A 14 9.05 9.41 -6.41
C GLY A 14 8.98 9.35 -4.89
N LYS A 15 7.81 9.51 -4.28
CA LYS A 15 7.60 9.41 -2.82
C LYS A 15 8.21 8.16 -2.20
N GLY A 16 8.05 7.00 -2.85
CA GLY A 16 8.61 5.74 -2.37
C GLY A 16 10.14 5.77 -2.25
N LYS A 17 10.83 6.36 -3.23
CA LYS A 17 12.29 6.51 -3.22
C LYS A 17 12.77 7.47 -2.11
N ILE A 18 12.06 8.58 -1.93
CA ILE A 18 12.38 9.52 -0.84
C ILE A 18 12.15 8.87 0.51
N THR A 19 11.06 8.11 0.67
CA THR A 19 10.77 7.36 1.89
C THR A 19 11.87 6.34 2.19
N ASP A 20 12.34 5.62 1.18
CA ASP A 20 13.42 4.65 1.30
C ASP A 20 14.71 5.32 1.81
N THR A 21 15.14 6.40 1.17
CA THR A 21 16.31 7.17 1.60
C THR A 21 16.17 7.71 3.04
N LEU A 22 15.00 8.17 3.42
CA LEU A 22 14.77 8.67 4.78
C LEU A 22 14.62 7.55 5.81
N ALA A 23 14.21 6.35 5.42
CA ALA A 23 14.06 5.21 6.31
C ALA A 23 15.38 4.82 6.98
N GLU A 24 16.50 4.99 6.29
CA GLU A 24 17.83 4.69 6.81
C GLU A 24 18.12 5.39 8.15
N THR A 25 17.60 6.60 8.35
CA THR A 25 17.85 7.45 9.52
C THR A 25 16.63 7.63 10.43
N ASN A 26 15.59 6.87 10.24
CA ASN A 26 14.36 6.98 11.04
C ASN A 26 13.97 5.62 11.62
N ASP A 27 13.40 5.62 12.82
CA ASP A 27 13.02 4.40 13.55
C ASP A 27 11.67 3.84 13.12
N ILE A 28 10.80 4.68 12.55
CA ILE A 28 9.42 4.31 12.20
C ILE A 28 9.08 4.88 10.82
N VAL A 29 8.53 4.02 9.97
CA VAL A 29 7.96 4.40 8.67
C VAL A 29 6.48 4.04 8.64
N VAL A 30 5.63 5.04 8.47
CA VAL A 30 4.17 4.88 8.48
C VAL A 30 3.60 5.08 7.09
N ARG A 31 2.94 4.06 6.56
CA ARG A 31 2.02 4.21 5.43
C ARG A 31 0.64 4.50 6.00
N PHE A 32 0.21 5.75 5.94
CA PHE A 32 -1.01 6.18 6.63
C PHE A 32 -2.28 5.98 5.79
N GLN A 33 -2.17 5.87 4.45
CA GLN A 33 -3.31 5.70 3.53
C GLN A 33 -2.88 5.04 2.21
N GLY A 34 -3.86 4.83 1.31
CA GLY A 34 -3.67 4.22 0.00
C GLY A 34 -3.83 2.70 0.05
N GLY A 35 -3.68 2.06 -1.09
CA GLY A 35 -3.82 0.61 -1.25
C GLY A 35 -2.76 0.04 -2.19
N CYS A 36 -3.00 -1.15 -2.71
CA CYS A 36 -2.08 -1.86 -3.59
C CYS A 36 -2.18 -1.48 -5.08
N ASN A 37 -2.92 -0.42 -5.40
CA ASN A 37 -3.15 0.02 -6.77
C ASN A 37 -1.92 0.64 -7.45
N ALA A 38 -1.01 1.24 -6.69
CA ALA A 38 0.24 1.79 -7.19
C ALA A 38 1.44 1.08 -6.57
N GLY A 39 2.44 0.77 -7.39
CA GLY A 39 3.68 0.17 -6.93
C GLY A 39 4.83 1.17 -6.97
N HIS A 40 5.81 0.98 -6.10
CA HIS A 40 7.07 1.69 -6.16
C HIS A 40 8.24 0.71 -6.21
N THR A 41 9.21 1.02 -7.04
CA THR A 41 10.37 0.17 -7.24
C THR A 41 11.50 0.63 -6.34
N ILE A 42 12.05 -0.30 -5.57
CA ILE A 42 13.26 -0.15 -4.78
C ILE A 42 14.33 -1.05 -5.35
N LYS A 43 15.55 -0.54 -5.41
CA LYS A 43 16.74 -1.27 -5.85
C LYS A 43 17.82 -1.13 -4.80
N ASN A 44 18.18 -2.25 -4.18
CA ASN A 44 19.17 -2.30 -3.10
C ASN A 44 20.09 -3.52 -3.24
N GLU A 45 20.88 -3.83 -2.22
CA GLU A 45 21.79 -4.98 -2.18
C GLU A 45 21.12 -6.35 -2.30
N TYR A 46 19.85 -6.46 -1.89
CA TYR A 46 19.04 -7.70 -2.01
C TYR A 46 18.45 -7.88 -3.41
N GLY A 47 18.46 -6.83 -4.26
CA GLY A 47 17.95 -6.89 -5.62
C GLY A 47 16.98 -5.77 -5.97
N LYS A 48 16.05 -6.08 -6.88
CA LYS A 48 15.01 -5.16 -7.35
C LYS A 48 13.64 -5.65 -6.87
N PHE A 49 12.96 -4.82 -6.10
CA PHE A 49 11.64 -5.11 -5.54
C PHE A 49 10.61 -4.09 -6.03
N VAL A 50 9.41 -4.57 -6.27
CA VAL A 50 8.24 -3.71 -6.54
C VAL A 50 7.28 -3.90 -5.38
N LEU A 51 7.14 -2.89 -4.53
CA LEU A 51 6.25 -2.90 -3.38
C LEU A 51 4.96 -2.17 -3.70
N HIS A 52 3.83 -2.79 -3.40
CA HIS A 52 2.49 -2.22 -3.55
C HIS A 52 1.82 -1.96 -2.19
N MET A 53 1.99 -2.89 -1.25
CA MET A 53 1.41 -2.80 0.10
C MET A 53 2.42 -2.36 1.15
N LEU A 54 3.62 -2.93 1.12
CA LEU A 54 4.61 -2.69 2.16
C LEU A 54 5.24 -1.30 2.03
N PRO A 55 5.52 -0.62 3.15
CA PRO A 55 6.28 0.62 3.14
C PRO A 55 7.77 0.35 2.85
N SER A 56 8.47 1.35 2.32
CA SER A 56 9.90 1.21 1.92
C SER A 56 10.84 0.85 3.07
N GLY A 57 10.45 1.13 4.31
CA GLY A 57 11.27 0.81 5.49
C GLY A 57 11.49 -0.67 5.76
N VAL A 58 10.82 -1.59 5.04
CA VAL A 58 10.90 -3.05 5.27
C VAL A 58 12.29 -3.65 5.04
N PHE A 59 13.18 -2.94 4.38
CA PHE A 59 14.55 -3.39 4.14
C PHE A 59 15.50 -3.11 5.31
N TYR A 60 15.08 -2.30 6.28
CA TYR A 60 15.91 -1.85 7.40
C TYR A 60 15.48 -2.51 8.71
N GLN A 61 16.36 -3.30 9.32
CA GLN A 61 16.07 -4.08 10.55
C GLN A 61 15.75 -3.24 11.78
N HIS A 62 16.26 -2.02 11.85
CA HIS A 62 15.98 -1.09 12.95
C HIS A 62 14.60 -0.43 12.81
N VAL A 63 14.06 -0.36 11.59
CA VAL A 63 12.82 0.35 11.29
C VAL A 63 11.59 -0.49 11.65
N THR A 64 10.65 0.12 12.35
CA THR A 64 9.30 -0.42 12.51
C THR A 64 8.40 0.16 11.42
N CYS A 65 7.87 -0.70 10.56
CA CYS A 65 6.93 -0.35 9.51
C CYS A 65 5.50 -0.42 10.02
N VAL A 66 4.70 0.60 9.74
CA VAL A 66 3.31 0.66 10.18
C VAL A 66 2.38 0.85 8.98
N LEU A 67 1.38 -0.02 8.86
CA LEU A 67 0.22 0.18 7.99
C LEU A 67 -0.91 0.80 8.83
N GLY A 68 -1.19 2.07 8.59
CA GLY A 68 -2.14 2.86 9.37
C GLY A 68 -3.61 2.59 9.01
N ASN A 69 -4.51 3.17 9.77
CA ASN A 69 -5.96 2.99 9.64
C ASN A 69 -6.55 3.50 8.32
N GLY A 70 -5.86 4.41 7.63
CA GLY A 70 -6.29 4.90 6.31
C GLY A 70 -5.93 3.96 5.15
N VAL A 71 -5.22 2.87 5.40
CA VAL A 71 -4.83 1.91 4.35
C VAL A 71 -6.00 1.02 3.96
N ALA A 72 -6.18 0.82 2.64
CA ALA A 72 -7.01 -0.25 2.10
C ALA A 72 -6.12 -1.50 1.97
N LEU A 73 -6.24 -2.40 2.95
CA LEU A 73 -5.34 -3.52 3.16
C LEU A 73 -5.73 -4.72 2.29
N ASN A 74 -4.90 -5.06 1.32
CA ASN A 74 -5.02 -6.31 0.57
C ASN A 74 -4.11 -7.37 1.22
N ILE A 75 -4.69 -8.25 2.04
CA ILE A 75 -3.95 -9.26 2.82
C ILE A 75 -3.20 -10.24 1.91
N PRO A 76 -3.81 -10.85 0.87
CA PRO A 76 -3.09 -11.72 -0.05
C PRO A 76 -1.85 -11.04 -0.64
N ARG A 77 -2.00 -9.81 -1.13
CA ARG A 77 -0.89 -9.06 -1.72
C ARG A 77 0.22 -8.77 -0.72
N MET A 78 -0.15 -8.40 0.50
CA MET A 78 0.82 -8.18 1.58
C MET A 78 1.63 -9.45 1.88
N ILE A 79 0.97 -10.61 1.94
CA ILE A 79 1.64 -11.91 2.19
C ILE A 79 2.58 -12.26 1.04
N GLU A 80 2.17 -12.06 -0.21
CA GLU A 80 3.02 -12.26 -1.38
C GLU A 80 4.28 -11.40 -1.34
N GLU A 81 4.14 -10.13 -0.98
CA GLU A 81 5.29 -9.22 -0.88
C GLU A 81 6.22 -9.63 0.26
N LEU A 82 5.69 -9.98 1.44
CA LEU A 82 6.50 -10.48 2.56
C LEU A 82 7.26 -11.75 2.18
N LYS A 83 6.59 -12.68 1.50
CA LYS A 83 7.23 -13.90 1.01
C LYS A 83 8.33 -13.59 0.00
N ASN A 84 8.07 -12.70 -0.96
CA ASN A 84 9.08 -12.28 -1.93
C ASN A 84 10.31 -11.66 -1.26
N LEU A 85 10.15 -10.87 -0.20
CA LEU A 85 11.27 -10.34 0.58
C LEU A 85 12.10 -11.47 1.20
N THR A 86 11.46 -12.40 1.90
CA THR A 86 12.16 -13.49 2.58
C THR A 86 12.83 -14.45 1.61
N ASP A 87 12.20 -14.78 0.49
CA ASP A 87 12.75 -15.66 -0.56
C ASP A 87 14.01 -15.05 -1.21
N ASN A 88 14.15 -13.73 -1.17
CA ASN A 88 15.33 -13.00 -1.65
C ASN A 88 16.34 -12.65 -0.53
N GLY A 89 16.21 -13.25 0.65
CA GLY A 89 17.17 -13.10 1.74
C GLY A 89 17.01 -11.82 2.55
N VAL A 90 15.94 -11.05 2.35
CA VAL A 90 15.64 -9.90 3.21
C VAL A 90 15.14 -10.43 4.55
N PRO A 91 15.73 -10.03 5.67
CA PRO A 91 15.25 -10.44 6.99
C PRO A 91 13.79 -9.99 7.24
N ALA A 92 13.05 -10.77 8.00
CA ALA A 92 11.65 -10.47 8.30
C ALA A 92 11.49 -9.05 8.90
N PRO A 93 10.70 -8.17 8.29
CA PRO A 93 10.55 -6.79 8.76
C PRO A 93 9.71 -6.72 10.03
N LYS A 94 9.96 -5.70 10.85
CA LYS A 94 9.06 -5.34 11.95
C LYS A 94 7.84 -4.63 11.38
N LEU A 95 6.73 -5.34 11.22
CA LEU A 95 5.51 -4.82 10.62
C LEU A 95 4.37 -4.78 11.65
N ILE A 96 3.76 -3.61 11.79
CA ILE A 96 2.56 -3.37 12.59
C ILE A 96 1.44 -2.98 11.64
N VAL A 97 0.28 -3.59 11.80
CA VAL A 97 -0.92 -3.27 11.02
C VAL A 97 -1.99 -2.75 11.98
N SER A 98 -2.59 -1.61 11.65
CA SER A 98 -3.71 -1.08 12.41
C SER A 98 -4.90 -2.04 12.36
N ASP A 99 -5.49 -2.34 13.50
CA ASP A 99 -6.75 -3.09 13.63
C ASP A 99 -7.96 -2.36 13.01
N ARG A 100 -7.78 -1.08 12.67
CA ARG A 100 -8.78 -0.23 12.00
C ARG A 100 -8.51 -0.03 10.51
N ALA A 101 -7.48 -0.67 9.96
CA ALA A 101 -7.26 -0.70 8.52
C ALA A 101 -8.40 -1.46 7.83
N HIS A 102 -8.94 -0.89 6.75
CA HIS A 102 -10.04 -1.52 6.02
C HIS A 102 -9.49 -2.61 5.10
N VAL A 103 -10.07 -3.81 5.18
CA VAL A 103 -9.63 -4.95 4.38
C VAL A 103 -10.29 -4.92 3.01
N VAL A 104 -9.49 -5.02 1.96
CA VAL A 104 -9.99 -5.20 0.59
C VAL A 104 -10.52 -6.62 0.46
N MET A 105 -11.82 -6.74 0.36
CA MET A 105 -12.53 -8.02 0.18
C MET A 105 -12.62 -8.40 -1.30
N PRO A 106 -12.78 -9.68 -1.65
CA PRO A 106 -12.92 -10.11 -3.04
C PRO A 106 -14.04 -9.39 -3.81
N TYR A 107 -15.15 -9.08 -3.16
CA TYR A 107 -16.26 -8.36 -3.80
C TYR A 107 -15.89 -6.91 -4.18
N HIS A 108 -14.96 -6.25 -3.46
CA HIS A 108 -14.48 -4.93 -3.87
C HIS A 108 -13.77 -4.99 -5.23
N ILE A 109 -13.00 -6.05 -5.46
CA ILE A 109 -12.29 -6.26 -6.73
C ILE A 109 -13.32 -6.48 -7.85
N LEU A 110 -14.32 -7.33 -7.62
CA LEU A 110 -15.40 -7.58 -8.57
C LEU A 110 -16.20 -6.31 -8.89
N LEU A 111 -16.52 -5.51 -7.90
CA LEU A 111 -17.22 -4.23 -8.09
C LEU A 111 -16.38 -3.27 -8.95
N ASP A 112 -15.09 -3.17 -8.70
CA ASP A 112 -14.18 -2.33 -9.48
C ASP A 112 -14.12 -2.78 -10.96
N GLU A 113 -14.06 -4.10 -11.19
CA GLU A 113 -14.12 -4.69 -12.54
C GLU A 113 -15.45 -4.41 -13.26
N TYR A 114 -16.58 -4.57 -12.56
CA TYR A 114 -17.90 -4.32 -13.12
C TYR A 114 -18.12 -2.84 -13.44
N GLU A 115 -17.66 -1.94 -12.59
CA GLU A 115 -17.77 -0.49 -12.86
C GLU A 115 -16.95 -0.09 -14.09
N GLU A 116 -15.71 -0.59 -14.23
CA GLU A 116 -14.91 -0.35 -15.42
C GLU A 116 -15.57 -0.92 -16.68
N ALA A 117 -16.13 -2.12 -16.61
CA ALA A 117 -16.86 -2.73 -17.72
C ALA A 117 -18.13 -1.96 -18.09
N ARG A 118 -18.89 -1.45 -17.10
CA ARG A 118 -20.10 -0.66 -17.29
C ARG A 118 -19.85 0.65 -18.05
N LEU A 119 -18.69 1.25 -17.84
CA LEU A 119 -18.32 2.53 -18.44
C LEU A 119 -17.93 2.42 -19.94
N ALA A 120 -17.77 1.22 -20.47
CA ALA A 120 -17.67 0.88 -21.91
C ALA A 120 -17.08 1.99 -22.80
N GLY A 121 -15.75 2.12 -22.84
CA GLY A 121 -15.05 3.11 -23.66
C GLY A 121 -14.92 4.51 -23.04
N LYS A 122 -15.53 4.76 -21.89
CA LYS A 122 -15.33 5.92 -21.01
C LYS A 122 -14.72 5.48 -19.66
N SER A 123 -14.01 4.35 -19.66
CA SER A 123 -13.39 3.79 -18.47
C SER A 123 -12.38 4.78 -17.86
N PHE A 124 -12.32 4.82 -16.53
CA PHE A 124 -11.34 5.65 -15.80
C PHE A 124 -9.93 5.07 -15.83
N GLY A 125 -9.75 3.84 -16.32
CA GLY A 125 -8.47 3.13 -16.28
C GLY A 125 -8.13 2.65 -14.87
N SER A 126 -9.13 2.14 -14.12
CA SER A 126 -8.91 1.53 -12.81
C SER A 126 -7.88 0.41 -12.88
N THR A 127 -7.09 0.29 -11.82
CA THR A 127 -6.15 -0.84 -11.65
C THR A 127 -6.87 -2.15 -11.31
N LYS A 128 -8.19 -2.14 -11.16
CA LYS A 128 -9.03 -3.28 -10.76
C LYS A 128 -8.55 -3.95 -9.48
N SER A 129 -8.09 -3.13 -8.56
CA SER A 129 -7.55 -3.57 -7.26
C SER A 129 -8.57 -3.43 -6.13
N GLY A 130 -9.80 -3.00 -6.45
CA GLY A 130 -10.90 -2.85 -5.50
C GLY A 130 -10.74 -1.68 -4.52
N ILE A 131 -9.85 -0.72 -4.81
CA ILE A 131 -9.53 0.35 -3.86
C ILE A 131 -10.66 1.34 -3.71
N ALA A 132 -11.25 1.79 -4.82
CA ALA A 132 -12.36 2.73 -4.79
C ALA A 132 -13.60 2.17 -4.07
N PRO A 133 -14.09 0.95 -4.36
CA PRO A 133 -15.16 0.32 -3.60
C PRO A 133 -14.83 0.13 -2.12
N CYS A 134 -13.61 -0.28 -1.80
CA CYS A 134 -13.15 -0.45 -0.41
C CYS A 134 -13.20 0.87 0.38
N TYR A 135 -12.77 1.98 -0.21
CA TYR A 135 -12.88 3.28 0.43
C TYR A 135 -14.33 3.77 0.50
N SER A 136 -15.15 3.47 -0.50
CA SER A 136 -16.59 3.76 -0.44
C SER A 136 -17.21 3.11 0.78
N ASP A 137 -17.00 1.81 0.98
CA ASP A 137 -17.52 1.08 2.13
C ASP A 137 -16.96 1.60 3.46
N LYS A 138 -15.65 1.92 3.50
CA LYS A 138 -15.01 2.46 4.70
C LYS A 138 -15.67 3.74 5.21
N TYR A 139 -16.08 4.62 4.31
CA TYR A 139 -16.65 5.93 4.66
C TYR A 139 -18.17 5.98 4.51
N LEU A 140 -18.78 4.90 4.03
CA LEU A 140 -20.22 4.78 4.06
C LEU A 140 -20.68 4.71 5.51
N SER A 141 -21.62 5.57 5.89
CA SER A 141 -22.16 5.56 7.25
C SER A 141 -22.96 4.28 7.47
N LEU A 142 -22.44 3.40 8.31
CA LEU A 142 -23.15 2.19 8.76
C LEU A 142 -24.11 2.45 9.92
N ILE A 143 -24.28 3.71 10.33
CA ILE A 143 -25.21 4.08 11.43
C ILE A 143 -26.66 3.71 11.08
N HIS A 144 -26.97 3.57 9.82
CA HIS A 144 -28.27 3.21 9.33
C HIS A 144 -28.42 1.71 8.99
N ILE A 145 -27.42 0.93 9.29
CA ILE A 145 -27.46 -0.52 9.24
C ILE A 145 -27.57 -1.09 10.68
#